data_c4a776af42f9971e8b1e10e6061ae97a
#
_entry.id   c4a776af42f9971e8b1e10e6061ae97a
#
_cell.length_a   1.000
_cell.length_b   1.000
_cell.length_c   1.000
_cell.angle_alpha   90.00
_cell.angle_beta   90.00
_cell.angle_gamma   90.00
#
_symmetry.space_group_name_H-M   'P 1'
#
loop_
_entity.id
_entity.type
_entity.pdbx_description
1 polymer ?
#
loop_
_entity_poly.entity_id
_entity_poly.type
_entity_poly.pdbx_seq_one_letter_code
_entity_poly.pdbx_strand_id
1 'polypeptide(L)'
;GNEGKSFNFSAACRRHDFGYRNLKLLDRRYNCAEAGSICGTNSWSYGQFWNSHQRARVDQQFQRDMFDSCASRARTLRLRCDAWAATFFQTVRTIGGP
;
A
#
# COMPACT_ATOMS: atom_id res chain seq x y z
N GLY A 1 11.45 -10.53 2.34
CA GLY A 1 12.39 -11.46 1.77
C GLY A 1 12.34 -11.54 0.27
N ASN A 2 13.24 -12.32 -0.27
CA ASN A 2 13.38 -12.46 -1.72
C ASN A 2 12.40 -13.45 -2.34
N GLU A 3 11.75 -14.26 -1.52
CA GLU A 3 10.85 -15.32 -1.96
C GLU A 3 9.70 -14.79 -2.80
N GLY A 4 9.18 -13.64 -2.44
CA GLY A 4 8.10 -13.00 -3.18
C GLY A 4 8.49 -12.45 -4.53
N LYS A 5 9.80 -12.26 -4.79
CA LYS A 5 10.27 -11.72 -6.07
C LYS A 5 9.99 -12.65 -7.23
N SER A 6 9.95 -13.96 -6.98
CA SER A 6 9.65 -14.94 -8.04
C SER A 6 8.27 -14.73 -8.64
N PHE A 7 7.39 -14.01 -7.96
CA PHE A 7 6.04 -13.72 -8.42
C PHE A 7 5.89 -12.31 -8.97
N ASN A 8 6.95 -11.51 -8.91
CA ASN A 8 7.06 -10.18 -9.52
C ASN A 8 5.89 -9.24 -9.16
N PHE A 9 5.83 -8.84 -7.91
CA PHE A 9 4.86 -7.86 -7.44
C PHE A 9 5.32 -6.42 -7.62
N SER A 10 6.36 -6.18 -8.43
CA SER A 10 6.98 -4.85 -8.57
C SER A 10 5.98 -3.77 -8.99
N ALA A 11 5.12 -4.05 -9.96
CA ALA A 11 4.12 -3.08 -10.41
C ALA A 11 3.12 -2.76 -9.31
N ALA A 12 2.67 -3.79 -8.58
CA ALA A 12 1.74 -3.60 -7.47
C ALA A 12 2.39 -2.77 -6.36
N CYS A 13 3.66 -3.03 -6.04
CA CYS A 13 4.41 -2.27 -5.04
C CYS A 13 4.58 -0.81 -5.45
N ARG A 14 4.90 -0.52 -6.70
CA ARG A 14 5.05 0.85 -7.20
C ARG A 14 3.73 1.61 -7.13
N ARG A 15 2.63 0.98 -7.51
CA ARG A 15 1.31 1.59 -7.44
C ARG A 15 0.91 1.88 -5.99
N HIS A 16 1.22 0.97 -5.08
CA HIS A 16 0.97 1.13 -3.66
C HIS A 16 1.76 2.31 -3.09
N ASP A 17 3.05 2.38 -3.38
CA ASP A 17 3.91 3.47 -2.94
C ASP A 17 3.42 4.81 -3.48
N PHE A 18 3.05 4.87 -4.76
CA PHE A 18 2.49 6.07 -5.37
C PHE A 18 1.19 6.49 -4.67
N GLY A 19 0.32 5.54 -4.35
CA GLY A 19 -0.93 5.82 -3.65
C GLY A 19 -0.69 6.46 -2.29
N TYR A 20 0.21 5.91 -1.50
CA TYR A 20 0.56 6.46 -0.20
C TYR A 20 1.14 7.87 -0.33
N ARG A 21 2.11 8.04 -1.21
CA ARG A 21 2.78 9.33 -1.41
C ARG A 21 1.80 10.40 -1.88
N ASN A 22 0.90 10.04 -2.78
CA ASN A 22 -0.10 10.95 -3.30
C ASN A 22 -1.05 11.44 -2.19
N LEU A 23 -1.51 10.54 -1.33
CA LEU A 23 -2.39 10.92 -0.22
C LEU A 23 -1.67 11.85 0.77
N LYS A 24 -0.41 11.56 1.07
CA LYS A 24 0.40 12.44 1.94
C LYS A 24 0.59 13.82 1.33
N LEU A 25 0.88 13.87 0.04
CA LEU A 25 1.09 15.14 -0.68
C LEU A 25 -0.19 15.97 -0.71
N LEU A 26 -1.35 15.33 -0.87
CA LEU A 26 -2.63 16.04 -0.86
C LEU A 26 -2.89 16.71 0.49
N ASP A 27 -2.66 16.02 1.58
CA ASP A 27 -2.80 16.61 2.91
C ASP A 27 -1.81 17.74 3.14
N ARG A 28 -0.56 17.55 2.75
CA ARG A 28 0.45 18.60 2.89
C ARG A 28 0.06 19.84 2.11
N ARG A 29 -0.47 19.67 0.90
CA ARG A 29 -0.81 20.80 0.04
C ARG A 29 -2.05 21.54 0.50
N TYR A 30 -3.09 20.82 0.92
CA TYR A 30 -4.40 21.43 1.16
C TYR A 30 -4.76 21.60 2.63
N ASN A 31 -4.13 20.82 3.51
CA ASN A 31 -4.50 20.81 4.91
C ASN A 31 -3.37 21.16 5.87
N CYS A 32 -2.12 21.17 5.39
CA CYS A 32 -0.94 21.38 6.22
C CYS A 32 -0.18 22.67 5.84
N ALA A 33 -0.73 23.49 4.95
CA ALA A 33 -0.03 24.65 4.43
C ALA A 33 0.02 25.81 5.42
N GLU A 34 -0.87 25.81 6.42
CA GLU A 34 -0.99 26.93 7.36
C GLU A 34 -0.14 26.70 8.62
N ALA A 35 0.38 27.82 9.14
CA ALA A 35 1.16 27.80 10.36
C ALA A 35 0.30 27.28 11.53
N GLY A 36 0.88 26.46 12.36
CA GLY A 36 0.18 25.85 13.50
C GLY A 36 -0.55 24.57 13.19
N SER A 37 -0.53 24.11 11.95
CA SER A 37 -1.11 22.83 11.58
C SER A 37 -0.39 21.67 12.28
N ILE A 38 -1.16 20.68 12.75
CA ILE A 38 -0.61 19.45 13.31
C ILE A 38 -0.32 18.40 12.24
N CYS A 39 -0.55 18.74 10.99
CA CYS A 39 -0.35 17.86 9.86
C CYS A 39 1.10 17.39 9.78
N GLY A 40 1.30 16.10 9.61
CA GLY A 40 2.64 15.54 9.56
C GLY A 40 3.28 15.24 10.90
N THR A 41 2.64 15.59 12.01
CA THR A 41 3.16 15.27 13.34
C THR A 41 2.92 13.80 13.69
N ASN A 42 2.00 13.14 12.99
CA ASN A 42 1.73 11.71 13.13
C ASN A 42 1.95 11.04 11.79
N SER A 43 2.89 10.08 11.74
CA SER A 43 3.21 9.37 10.49
C SER A 43 2.04 8.55 9.95
N TRP A 44 1.04 8.25 10.76
CA TRP A 44 -0.10 7.42 10.39
C TRP A 44 -1.33 8.21 9.95
N SER A 45 -1.38 9.49 10.27
CA SER A 45 -2.51 10.32 9.89
C SER A 45 -2.07 11.78 9.79
N TYR A 46 -2.28 12.35 8.61
CA TYR A 46 -2.07 13.78 8.40
C TYR A 46 -3.40 14.54 8.43
N GLY A 47 -4.51 13.87 8.11
CA GLY A 47 -5.82 14.50 8.09
C GLY A 47 -6.78 13.83 7.11
N GLN A 48 -7.39 14.60 6.23
CA GLN A 48 -8.47 14.17 5.36
C GLN A 48 -8.05 13.13 4.32
N PHE A 49 -6.85 13.25 3.77
CA PHE A 49 -6.38 12.36 2.70
C PHE A 49 -5.51 11.24 3.23
N TRP A 50 -4.52 11.56 4.05
CA TRP A 50 -3.64 10.54 4.64
C TRP A 50 -4.16 10.16 6.02
N ASN A 51 -4.95 9.12 6.08
CA ASN A 51 -5.51 8.59 7.32
C ASN A 51 -5.72 7.09 7.20
N SER A 52 -6.14 6.46 8.30
CA SER A 52 -6.30 5.01 8.36
C SER A 52 -7.27 4.48 7.31
N HIS A 53 -8.37 5.18 7.10
CA HIS A 53 -9.40 4.75 6.14
C HIS A 53 -8.86 4.79 4.71
N GLN A 54 -8.21 5.89 4.32
CA GLN A 54 -7.67 6.04 2.97
C GLN A 54 -6.49 5.11 2.74
N ARG A 55 -5.64 4.90 3.76
CA ARG A 55 -4.57 3.90 3.66
C ARG A 55 -5.13 2.50 3.42
N ALA A 56 -6.20 2.14 4.12
CA ALA A 56 -6.82 0.83 3.93
C ALA A 56 -7.27 0.62 2.49
N ARG A 57 -7.80 1.65 1.84
CA ARG A 57 -8.21 1.56 0.43
C ARG A 57 -7.02 1.31 -0.49
N VAL A 58 -5.90 1.98 -0.26
CA VAL A 58 -4.66 1.77 -1.02
C VAL A 58 -4.12 0.36 -0.79
N ASP A 59 -4.13 -0.10 0.46
CA ASP A 59 -3.69 -1.45 0.81
C ASP A 59 -4.55 -2.53 0.15
N GLN A 60 -5.86 -2.33 0.12
CA GLN A 60 -6.79 -3.25 -0.54
C GLN A 60 -6.55 -3.31 -2.04
N GLN A 61 -6.26 -2.17 -2.68
CA GLN A 61 -5.92 -2.16 -4.10
C GLN A 61 -4.60 -2.89 -4.35
N PHE A 62 -3.63 -2.73 -3.45
CA PHE A 62 -2.37 -3.46 -3.50
C PHE A 62 -2.61 -4.98 -3.48
N GLN A 63 -3.47 -5.43 -2.58
CA GLN A 63 -3.82 -6.85 -2.50
C GLN A 63 -4.47 -7.34 -3.79
N ARG A 64 -5.42 -6.59 -4.33
CA ARG A 64 -6.06 -6.93 -5.60
C ARG A 64 -5.05 -7.00 -6.74
N ASP A 65 -4.15 -6.02 -6.81
CA ASP A 65 -3.13 -6.00 -7.87
C ASP A 65 -2.21 -7.22 -7.78
N MET A 66 -1.83 -7.62 -6.58
CA MET A 66 -1.02 -8.82 -6.39
C MET A 66 -1.77 -10.10 -6.78
N PHE A 67 -3.02 -10.23 -6.34
CA PHE A 67 -3.83 -11.40 -6.70
C PHE A 67 -4.06 -11.47 -8.21
N ASP A 68 -4.27 -10.33 -8.86
CA ASP A 68 -4.41 -10.29 -10.32
C ASP A 68 -3.15 -10.80 -11.01
N SER A 69 -1.98 -10.43 -10.50
CA SER A 69 -0.72 -10.92 -11.05
C SER A 69 -0.53 -12.43 -10.84
N CYS A 70 -1.19 -13.00 -9.84
CA CYS A 70 -1.14 -14.44 -9.57
C CYS A 70 -2.11 -15.24 -10.43
N ALA A 71 -3.17 -14.62 -10.93
CA ALA A 71 -4.32 -15.31 -11.53
C ALA A 71 -3.97 -16.10 -12.79
N SER A 72 -2.96 -15.67 -13.54
CA SER A 72 -2.55 -16.34 -14.79
C SER A 72 -1.58 -17.50 -14.57
N ARG A 73 -1.16 -17.76 -13.34
CA ARG A 73 -0.20 -18.81 -13.05
C ARG A 73 -0.87 -20.16 -12.95
N ALA A 74 -0.09 -21.23 -13.14
CA ALA A 74 -0.55 -22.59 -12.92
C ALA A 74 -1.03 -22.75 -11.46
N ARG A 75 -2.00 -23.65 -11.24
CA ARG A 75 -2.72 -23.76 -9.96
C ARG A 75 -1.79 -23.82 -8.75
N THR A 76 -0.76 -24.68 -8.79
CA THR A 76 0.15 -24.86 -7.67
C THR A 76 0.92 -23.58 -7.37
N LEU A 77 1.43 -22.93 -8.42
CA LEU A 77 2.16 -21.65 -8.28
C LEU A 77 1.22 -20.53 -7.85
N ARG A 78 -0.01 -20.55 -8.34
CA ARG A 78 -1.01 -19.56 -7.97
C ARG A 78 -1.30 -19.55 -6.48
N LEU A 79 -1.43 -20.74 -5.88
CA LEU A 79 -1.67 -20.86 -4.44
C LEU A 79 -0.52 -20.26 -3.63
N ARG A 80 0.71 -20.53 -4.05
CA ARG A 80 1.90 -19.95 -3.40
C ARG A 80 1.98 -18.45 -3.61
N CYS A 81 1.66 -17.99 -4.81
CA CYS A 81 1.62 -16.57 -5.15
C CYS A 81 0.59 -15.84 -4.28
N ASP A 82 -0.61 -16.39 -4.15
CA ASP A 82 -1.68 -15.81 -3.32
C ASP A 82 -1.27 -15.77 -1.85
N ALA A 83 -0.56 -16.78 -1.37
CA ALA A 83 -0.07 -16.81 0.01
C ALA A 83 0.95 -15.69 0.25
N TRP A 84 1.86 -15.43 -0.68
CA TRP A 84 2.80 -14.32 -0.58
C TRP A 84 2.09 -12.98 -0.67
N ALA A 85 1.08 -12.87 -1.54
CA ALA A 85 0.28 -11.65 -1.64
C ALA A 85 -0.42 -11.33 -0.31
N ALA A 86 -0.99 -12.32 0.35
CA ALA A 86 -1.62 -12.15 1.65
C ALA A 86 -0.61 -11.72 2.71
N THR A 87 0.59 -12.29 2.69
CA THR A 87 1.67 -11.95 3.63
C THR A 87 2.09 -10.49 3.45
N PHE A 88 2.30 -10.06 2.22
CA PHE A 88 2.68 -8.66 1.94
C PHE A 88 1.57 -7.70 2.32
N PHE A 89 0.32 -8.06 2.09
CA PHE A 89 -0.82 -7.23 2.51
C PHE A 89 -0.80 -7.04 4.03
N GLN A 90 -0.64 -8.12 4.80
CA GLN A 90 -0.59 -8.03 6.26
C GLN A 90 0.58 -7.17 6.71
N THR A 91 1.71 -7.27 6.04
CA THR A 91 2.89 -6.47 6.35
C THR A 91 2.59 -4.97 6.20
N VAL A 92 1.99 -4.57 5.08
CA VAL A 92 1.71 -3.14 4.86
C VAL A 92 0.62 -2.64 5.81
N ARG A 93 -0.36 -3.49 6.16
CA ARG A 93 -1.37 -3.11 7.16
C ARG A 93 -0.76 -2.87 8.54
N THR A 94 0.25 -3.65 8.89
CA THR A 94 0.88 -3.58 10.21
C THR A 94 1.92 -2.47 10.30
N ILE A 95 2.77 -2.34 9.26
CA ILE A 95 3.91 -1.43 9.26
C ILE A 95 3.58 -0.09 8.61
N GLY A 96 2.57 -0.03 7.75
CA GLY A 96 2.20 1.18 7.03
C GLY A 96 2.87 1.32 5.67
N GLY A 97 3.35 0.22 5.12
CA GLY A 97 3.87 0.14 3.77
C GLY A 97 5.32 0.58 3.64
N PRO A 98 5.76 0.67 2.41
CA PRO A 98 7.14 1.06 2.15
C PRO A 98 7.38 2.52 2.44
#